data_25f42e20ee4bfa56d95994d0cbc193b1
#
_entry.id   25f42e20ee4bfa56d95994d0cbc193b1
#
_cell.length_a   1.000
_cell.length_b   1.000
_cell.length_c   1.000
_cell.angle_alpha   90.00
_cell.angle_beta   90.00
_cell.angle_gamma   90.00
#
_symmetry.space_group_name_H-M   'P 1'
#
loop_
_entity.id
_entity.type
_entity.pdbx_description
1 polymer ?
#
loop_
_entity_poly.entity_id
_entity_poly.type
_entity_poly.pdbx_seq_one_letter_code
_entity_poly.pdbx_strand_id
1 'polypeptide(L)'
;MVKVGIIGATGYAGNELVRLLMGHKDVEIMWYGSRNYIDKKYAEVYQNMFEIVEDNCLDDNMEELASKVDVIFTATPQGFLAGVLTEEILSKVKIIDLSADFRIKDVKTYEKWYKIEHKSPQFIEEAVYGLCEINRDKVKGARLIANPGCYTTCSILTAYPLVKEGLIDPDTLIIDAKSGTSGAGRGAKLPNLFCEVNENMKAYGVTNHRHTPEIEEQLGYAAGKEIVVNFTPHLVPMNRGILATEYATLNKKADGTLPTYGEVKAVYDKYYKNEKFVRVLEKDICPETKWVEGSNYVDVNFKIDERTGRIVMMGALDNLVKGAAGQAVQNMNLLFGFDEAEGLNLVPMFP
;
A
#
# COMPACT_ATOMS: atom_id res chain seq x y z
N MET A 1 23.08 -11.11 6.97
CA MET A 1 21.72 -10.61 7.28
C MET A 1 21.70 -9.12 7.00
N VAL A 2 20.62 -8.64 6.39
CA VAL A 2 20.36 -7.20 6.18
C VAL A 2 19.94 -6.56 7.50
N LYS A 3 20.61 -5.50 7.90
CA LYS A 3 20.29 -4.74 9.11
C LYS A 3 19.20 -3.72 8.83
N VAL A 4 18.13 -3.76 9.62
CA VAL A 4 16.93 -2.95 9.42
C VAL A 4 16.73 -1.97 10.57
N GLY A 5 16.40 -0.73 10.23
CA GLY A 5 15.85 0.24 11.16
C GLY A 5 14.39 0.57 10.80
N ILE A 6 13.55 0.73 11.81
CA ILE A 6 12.14 1.10 11.62
C ILE A 6 11.88 2.39 12.40
N ILE A 7 11.62 3.48 11.71
CA ILE A 7 11.13 4.73 12.32
C ILE A 7 9.60 4.70 12.34
N GLY A 8 9.02 4.99 13.52
CA GLY A 8 7.59 4.83 13.75
C GLY A 8 7.18 3.38 14.08
N ALA A 9 8.08 2.56 14.62
CA ALA A 9 7.88 1.16 14.97
C ALA A 9 6.66 0.93 15.87
N THR A 10 6.25 1.91 16.65
CA THR A 10 5.12 1.82 17.59
C THR A 10 3.76 2.26 17.01
N GLY A 11 3.69 2.61 15.71
CA GLY A 11 2.44 2.72 14.96
C GLY A 11 1.91 1.36 14.52
N TYR A 12 0.68 1.28 13.98
CA TYR A 12 0.13 -0.01 13.50
C TYR A 12 0.93 -0.58 12.33
N ALA A 13 1.29 0.22 11.33
CA ALA A 13 2.12 -0.23 10.21
C ALA A 13 3.55 -0.59 10.66
N GLY A 14 4.14 0.18 11.60
CA GLY A 14 5.44 -0.13 12.18
C GLY A 14 5.46 -1.44 12.96
N ASN A 15 4.43 -1.68 13.79
CA ASN A 15 4.31 -2.95 14.52
C ASN A 15 4.10 -4.14 13.55
N GLU A 16 3.39 -3.93 12.47
CA GLU A 16 3.21 -4.95 11.44
C GLU A 16 4.54 -5.24 10.70
N LEU A 17 5.36 -4.21 10.43
CA LEU A 17 6.73 -4.39 9.93
C LEU A 17 7.57 -5.25 10.88
N VAL A 18 7.55 -4.94 12.20
CA VAL A 18 8.25 -5.75 13.20
C VAL A 18 7.81 -7.20 13.13
N ARG A 19 6.50 -7.47 13.12
CA ARG A 19 5.94 -8.82 13.06
C ARG A 19 6.42 -9.60 11.83
N LEU A 20 6.41 -8.97 10.66
CA LEU A 20 6.81 -9.60 9.41
C LEU A 20 8.31 -9.83 9.34
N LEU A 21 9.11 -8.83 9.71
CA LEU A 21 10.57 -8.89 9.64
C LEU A 21 11.17 -9.87 10.64
N MET A 22 10.52 -10.09 11.80
CA MET A 22 10.95 -11.14 12.74
C MET A 22 10.82 -12.56 12.17
N GLY A 23 9.93 -12.77 11.20
CA GLY A 23 9.82 -14.03 10.47
C GLY A 23 10.75 -14.15 9.27
N HIS A 24 11.56 -13.13 8.97
CA HIS A 24 12.43 -13.08 7.79
C HIS A 24 13.84 -13.60 8.12
N LYS A 25 14.27 -14.70 7.52
CA LYS A 25 15.53 -15.41 7.88
C LYS A 25 16.81 -14.63 7.60
N ASP A 26 16.78 -13.65 6.67
CA ASP A 26 17.96 -12.93 6.21
C ASP A 26 18.01 -11.48 6.73
N VAL A 27 17.19 -11.15 7.75
CA VAL A 27 17.04 -9.80 8.31
C VAL A 27 17.28 -9.78 9.82
N GLU A 28 17.84 -8.68 10.30
CA GLU A 28 18.00 -8.36 11.73
C GLU A 28 17.47 -6.95 11.98
N ILE A 29 16.52 -6.79 12.91
CA ILE A 29 16.01 -5.48 13.30
C ILE A 29 16.94 -4.89 14.36
N MET A 30 17.60 -3.78 14.01
CA MET A 30 18.60 -3.11 14.87
C MET A 30 18.03 -1.86 15.57
N TRP A 31 16.86 -1.37 15.14
CA TRP A 31 16.34 -0.08 15.61
C TRP A 31 14.82 -0.03 15.59
N TYR A 32 14.23 0.16 16.76
CA TYR A 32 12.81 0.33 16.98
C TYR A 32 12.49 1.80 17.29
N GLY A 33 12.48 2.67 16.27
CA GLY A 33 12.30 4.12 16.42
C GLY A 33 10.91 4.51 16.88
N SER A 34 10.81 5.36 17.90
CA SER A 34 9.55 5.87 18.43
C SER A 34 9.76 7.20 19.18
N ARG A 35 8.97 8.23 18.82
CA ARG A 35 9.03 9.52 19.52
C ARG A 35 8.43 9.51 20.92
N ASN A 36 7.42 8.67 21.15
CA ASN A 36 6.61 8.70 22.35
C ASN A 36 7.07 7.68 23.42
N TYR A 37 7.96 6.76 23.06
CA TYR A 37 8.32 5.63 23.91
C TYR A 37 9.82 5.39 23.98
N ILE A 38 10.64 6.45 23.79
CA ILE A 38 12.12 6.38 23.90
C ILE A 38 12.48 5.75 25.24
N ASP A 39 13.47 4.85 25.26
CA ASP A 39 13.98 4.09 26.40
C ASP A 39 13.02 3.09 27.05
N LYS A 40 11.77 2.98 26.57
CA LYS A 40 10.87 1.92 27.00
C LYS A 40 11.11 0.65 26.20
N LYS A 41 11.01 -0.52 26.84
CA LYS A 41 11.02 -1.79 26.12
C LYS A 41 9.89 -1.82 25.10
N TYR A 42 10.16 -2.32 23.91
CA TYR A 42 9.14 -2.45 22.86
C TYR A 42 7.93 -3.27 23.34
N ALA A 43 8.18 -4.35 24.10
CA ALA A 43 7.16 -5.20 24.68
C ALA A 43 6.27 -4.48 25.72
N GLU A 44 6.70 -3.37 26.33
CA GLU A 44 5.81 -2.57 27.20
C GLU A 44 4.78 -1.79 26.40
N VAL A 45 5.07 -1.49 25.14
CA VAL A 45 4.14 -0.81 24.20
C VAL A 45 3.19 -1.81 23.56
N TYR A 46 3.69 -3.02 23.26
CA TYR A 46 2.97 -4.11 22.63
C TYR A 46 3.18 -5.41 23.39
N GLN A 47 2.30 -5.68 24.34
CA GLN A 47 2.40 -6.84 25.28
C GLN A 47 2.41 -8.21 24.57
N ASN A 48 1.88 -8.30 23.34
CA ASN A 48 2.00 -9.51 22.52
C ASN A 48 3.43 -9.81 22.04
N MET A 49 4.35 -8.87 22.24
CA MET A 49 5.79 -9.03 21.97
C MET A 49 6.61 -9.35 23.22
N PHE A 50 5.94 -9.63 24.34
CA PHE A 50 6.60 -10.02 25.61
C PHE A 50 7.44 -11.28 25.41
N GLU A 51 8.68 -11.26 25.91
CA GLU A 51 9.72 -12.31 25.72
C GLU A 51 10.07 -12.60 24.24
N ILE A 52 9.59 -11.79 23.29
CA ILE A 52 9.89 -11.89 21.85
C ILE A 52 10.83 -10.74 21.43
N VAL A 53 10.54 -9.52 21.86
CA VAL A 53 11.34 -8.33 21.58
C VAL A 53 11.76 -7.70 22.90
N GLU A 54 13.04 -7.86 23.26
CA GLU A 54 13.62 -7.34 24.50
C GLU A 54 14.24 -5.95 24.35
N ASP A 55 14.35 -5.45 23.10
CA ASP A 55 14.97 -4.19 22.79
C ASP A 55 14.13 -3.00 23.26
N ASN A 56 14.83 -1.90 23.56
CA ASN A 56 14.21 -0.63 23.86
C ASN A 56 13.84 0.14 22.60
N CYS A 57 12.79 0.94 22.69
CA CYS A 57 12.49 1.94 21.67
C CYS A 57 13.55 3.04 21.70
N LEU A 58 14.01 3.43 20.52
CA LEU A 58 15.00 4.47 20.30
C LEU A 58 14.35 5.71 19.67
N ASP A 59 15.11 6.77 19.53
CA ASP A 59 14.63 7.99 18.88
C ASP A 59 14.52 7.86 17.34
N ASP A 60 14.17 8.95 16.67
CA ASP A 60 14.03 9.01 15.21
C ASP A 60 15.27 9.70 14.55
N ASN A 61 16.47 9.55 15.10
CA ASN A 61 17.68 10.15 14.57
C ASN A 61 18.14 9.45 13.28
N MET A 62 17.73 9.99 12.14
CA MET A 62 18.02 9.42 10.81
C MET A 62 19.52 9.38 10.48
N GLU A 63 20.31 10.38 10.89
CA GLU A 63 21.75 10.46 10.58
C GLU A 63 22.52 9.34 11.31
N GLU A 64 22.20 9.14 12.59
CA GLU A 64 22.79 8.06 13.39
C GLU A 64 22.38 6.70 12.84
N LEU A 65 21.09 6.51 12.58
CA LEU A 65 20.53 5.27 12.08
C LEU A 65 21.11 4.88 10.72
N ALA A 66 21.25 5.83 9.79
CA ALA A 66 21.81 5.59 8.46
C ALA A 66 23.23 5.02 8.47
N SER A 67 23.98 5.21 9.57
CA SER A 67 25.32 4.65 9.73
C SER A 67 25.34 3.24 10.32
N LYS A 68 24.20 2.74 10.80
CA LYS A 68 24.11 1.48 11.56
C LYS A 68 23.34 0.36 10.83
N VAL A 69 22.56 0.70 9.80
CA VAL A 69 21.67 -0.23 9.12
C VAL A 69 21.82 -0.16 7.59
N ASP A 70 21.34 -1.18 6.92
CA ASP A 70 21.37 -1.27 5.45
C ASP A 70 20.09 -0.70 4.82
N VAL A 71 18.97 -0.70 5.55
CA VAL A 71 17.69 -0.16 5.11
C VAL A 71 16.91 0.44 6.29
N ILE A 72 16.25 1.56 6.00
CA ILE A 72 15.31 2.22 6.94
C ILE A 72 13.91 2.16 6.37
N PHE A 73 12.97 1.66 7.18
CA PHE A 73 11.53 1.84 6.93
C PHE A 73 11.04 3.06 7.70
N THR A 74 10.35 3.97 7.01
CA THR A 74 9.71 5.12 7.66
C THR A 74 8.20 4.95 7.68
N ALA A 75 7.66 4.52 8.83
CA ALA A 75 6.22 4.38 9.08
C ALA A 75 5.70 5.62 9.85
N THR A 76 5.92 6.79 9.29
CA THR A 76 5.73 8.10 9.92
C THR A 76 4.60 8.91 9.27
N PRO A 77 4.10 9.97 9.94
CA PRO A 77 3.23 10.94 9.29
C PRO A 77 3.92 11.62 8.09
N GLN A 78 3.10 12.09 7.14
CA GLN A 78 3.56 12.87 5.99
C GLN A 78 4.35 14.10 6.42
N GLY A 79 5.37 14.46 5.64
CA GLY A 79 6.28 15.59 5.89
C GLY A 79 7.47 15.24 6.80
N PHE A 80 7.48 14.07 7.44
CA PHE A 80 8.62 13.67 8.27
C PHE A 80 9.85 13.37 7.43
N LEU A 81 9.76 12.38 6.54
CA LEU A 81 10.92 11.99 5.74
C LEU A 81 11.37 13.13 4.84
N ALA A 82 10.46 13.82 4.17
CA ALA A 82 10.79 14.99 3.37
C ALA A 82 11.50 16.11 4.17
N GLY A 83 11.25 16.18 5.48
CA GLY A 83 11.88 17.18 6.36
C GLY A 83 13.30 16.84 6.83
N VAL A 84 13.70 15.56 6.75
CA VAL A 84 15.00 15.10 7.28
C VAL A 84 15.90 14.43 6.24
N LEU A 85 15.37 14.13 5.06
CA LEU A 85 16.10 13.41 4.01
C LEU A 85 17.19 14.31 3.41
N THR A 86 18.40 13.76 3.35
CA THR A 86 19.57 14.40 2.72
C THR A 86 20.26 13.42 1.77
N GLU A 87 21.08 13.94 0.85
CA GLU A 87 21.91 13.11 -0.03
C GLU A 87 22.93 12.29 0.80
N GLU A 88 23.40 12.85 1.90
CA GLU A 88 24.30 12.13 2.80
C GLU A 88 23.65 10.87 3.38
N ILE A 89 22.39 10.97 3.83
CA ILE A 89 21.62 9.81 4.32
C ILE A 89 21.43 8.78 3.20
N LEU A 90 20.95 9.20 2.02
CA LEU A 90 20.70 8.30 0.88
C LEU A 90 21.97 7.64 0.32
N SER A 91 23.14 8.26 0.54
CA SER A 91 24.42 7.67 0.14
C SER A 91 24.85 6.49 1.03
N LYS A 92 24.30 6.41 2.25
CA LYS A 92 24.68 5.41 3.28
C LYS A 92 23.68 4.26 3.38
N VAL A 93 22.39 4.52 3.14
CA VAL A 93 21.32 3.58 3.46
C VAL A 93 20.18 3.64 2.42
N LYS A 94 19.54 2.50 2.16
CA LYS A 94 18.30 2.48 1.37
C LYS A 94 17.11 2.87 2.23
N ILE A 95 16.11 3.54 1.65
CA ILE A 95 14.91 3.98 2.37
C ILE A 95 13.65 3.45 1.71
N ILE A 96 12.75 2.91 2.52
CA ILE A 96 11.39 2.51 2.11
C ILE A 96 10.41 3.33 2.92
N ASP A 97 9.78 4.30 2.26
CA ASP A 97 8.89 5.25 2.89
C ASP A 97 7.42 4.81 2.77
N LEU A 98 6.77 4.59 3.91
CA LEU A 98 5.36 4.27 3.99
C LEU A 98 4.48 5.52 4.08
N SER A 99 5.10 6.72 4.20
CA SER A 99 4.37 7.99 4.08
C SER A 99 4.05 8.30 2.61
N ALA A 100 3.46 9.45 2.36
CA ALA A 100 3.13 9.86 1.01
C ALA A 100 4.15 10.82 0.38
N ASP A 101 5.24 11.11 1.09
CA ASP A 101 6.13 12.23 0.75
C ASP A 101 6.72 12.12 -0.67
N PHE A 102 6.94 10.91 -1.16
CA PHE A 102 7.58 10.67 -2.47
C PHE A 102 6.72 9.90 -3.48
N ARG A 103 5.41 9.73 -3.22
CA ARG A 103 4.51 8.95 -4.08
C ARG A 103 4.05 9.69 -5.33
N ILE A 104 3.90 11.01 -5.25
CA ILE A 104 3.35 11.87 -6.30
C ILE A 104 4.48 12.68 -6.92
N LYS A 105 4.61 12.62 -8.26
CA LYS A 105 5.70 13.28 -8.98
C LYS A 105 5.55 14.80 -9.04
N ASP A 106 4.31 15.29 -9.16
CA ASP A 106 4.07 16.74 -9.16
C ASP A 106 3.99 17.31 -7.74
N VAL A 107 5.00 18.10 -7.36
CA VAL A 107 5.09 18.77 -6.04
C VAL A 107 3.83 19.60 -5.72
N LYS A 108 3.30 20.33 -6.71
CA LYS A 108 2.11 21.19 -6.49
C LYS A 108 0.88 20.35 -6.18
N THR A 109 0.73 19.20 -6.83
CA THR A 109 -0.34 18.24 -6.54
C THR A 109 -0.19 17.68 -5.12
N TYR A 110 1.03 17.27 -4.72
CA TYR A 110 1.30 16.84 -3.35
C TYR A 110 0.90 17.92 -2.34
N GLU A 111 1.40 19.15 -2.48
CA GLU A 111 1.14 20.25 -1.57
C GLU A 111 -0.35 20.65 -1.51
N LYS A 112 -1.02 20.61 -2.67
CA LYS A 112 -2.46 20.86 -2.77
C LYS A 112 -3.29 19.84 -1.97
N TRP A 113 -2.94 18.55 -2.05
CA TRP A 113 -3.73 17.49 -1.43
C TRP A 113 -3.35 17.22 0.02
N TYR A 114 -2.07 17.32 0.37
CA TYR A 114 -1.58 17.07 1.72
C TYR A 114 -1.58 18.32 2.62
N LYS A 115 -1.70 19.52 2.04
CA LYS A 115 -1.71 20.82 2.73
C LYS A 115 -0.43 21.08 3.55
N ILE A 116 0.68 20.58 3.09
CA ILE A 116 2.02 20.77 3.64
C ILE A 116 3.00 21.06 2.50
N GLU A 117 4.03 21.85 2.78
CA GLU A 117 5.13 22.12 1.87
C GLU A 117 6.06 20.90 1.78
N HIS A 118 6.45 20.52 0.56
CA HIS A 118 7.42 19.44 0.36
C HIS A 118 8.85 19.97 0.57
N LYS A 119 9.53 19.47 1.61
CA LYS A 119 10.84 20.00 2.04
C LYS A 119 12.04 19.48 1.26
N SER A 120 11.90 18.38 0.52
CA SER A 120 12.98 17.77 -0.26
C SER A 120 12.50 17.33 -1.66
N PRO A 121 11.99 18.27 -2.49
CA PRO A 121 11.43 17.94 -3.81
C PRO A 121 12.47 17.38 -4.78
N GLN A 122 13.76 17.64 -4.57
CA GLN A 122 14.86 17.15 -5.41
C GLN A 122 14.96 15.62 -5.46
N PHE A 123 14.40 14.89 -4.48
CA PHE A 123 14.42 13.42 -4.44
C PHE A 123 13.19 12.77 -5.05
N ILE A 124 12.16 13.53 -5.43
CA ILE A 124 10.91 12.98 -5.97
C ILE A 124 11.15 12.22 -7.29
N GLU A 125 11.97 12.75 -8.18
CA GLU A 125 12.26 12.09 -9.47
C GLU A 125 13.00 10.76 -9.29
N GLU A 126 13.88 10.67 -8.31
CA GLU A 126 14.62 9.46 -7.99
C GLU A 126 13.76 8.40 -7.30
N ALA A 127 12.76 8.82 -6.52
CA ALA A 127 11.91 7.91 -5.78
C ALA A 127 11.14 6.96 -6.70
N VAL A 128 11.22 5.67 -6.44
CA VAL A 128 10.49 4.64 -7.18
C VAL A 128 9.19 4.31 -6.46
N TYR A 129 8.08 4.38 -7.18
CA TYR A 129 6.79 3.94 -6.66
C TYR A 129 6.78 2.42 -6.46
N GLY A 130 6.72 1.99 -5.22
CA GLY A 130 6.99 0.64 -4.76
C GLY A 130 5.82 -0.33 -4.88
N LEU A 131 5.03 -0.28 -5.96
CA LEU A 131 4.07 -1.34 -6.29
C LEU A 131 4.78 -2.39 -7.15
N CYS A 132 5.22 -3.48 -6.51
CA CYS A 132 6.15 -4.46 -7.08
C CYS A 132 5.63 -5.09 -8.37
N GLU A 133 4.35 -5.36 -8.46
CA GLU A 133 3.70 -6.01 -9.61
C GLU A 133 3.82 -5.19 -10.91
N ILE A 134 3.97 -3.87 -10.80
CA ILE A 134 4.09 -2.99 -11.98
C ILE A 134 5.45 -2.31 -12.12
N ASN A 135 6.27 -2.25 -11.06
CA ASN A 135 7.55 -1.53 -11.05
C ASN A 135 8.75 -2.39 -10.60
N ARG A 136 8.63 -3.71 -10.61
CA ARG A 136 9.64 -4.66 -10.08
C ARG A 136 11.08 -4.32 -10.50
N ASP A 137 11.32 -4.09 -11.78
CA ASP A 137 12.68 -3.85 -12.27
C ASP A 137 13.22 -2.48 -11.85
N LYS A 138 12.37 -1.48 -11.66
CA LYS A 138 12.77 -0.17 -11.14
C LYS A 138 13.12 -0.26 -9.66
N VAL A 139 12.38 -1.07 -8.90
CA VAL A 139 12.62 -1.26 -7.45
C VAL A 139 14.00 -1.84 -7.19
N LYS A 140 14.45 -2.83 -7.97
CA LYS A 140 15.75 -3.51 -7.79
C LYS A 140 16.98 -2.59 -7.73
N GLY A 141 16.94 -1.46 -8.40
CA GLY A 141 18.05 -0.50 -8.46
C GLY A 141 17.88 0.75 -7.59
N ALA A 142 16.78 0.87 -6.87
CA ALA A 142 16.43 2.10 -6.17
C ALA A 142 17.19 2.30 -4.85
N ARG A 143 17.34 3.56 -4.45
CA ARG A 143 17.79 3.97 -3.10
C ARG A 143 16.63 4.42 -2.23
N LEU A 144 15.59 4.98 -2.86
CA LEU A 144 14.40 5.52 -2.23
C LEU A 144 13.15 4.89 -2.85
N ILE A 145 12.37 4.20 -2.02
CA ILE A 145 11.08 3.61 -2.42
C ILE A 145 9.94 4.39 -1.76
N ALA A 146 9.03 4.86 -2.58
CA ALA A 146 7.73 5.39 -2.14
C ALA A 146 6.73 4.23 -2.09
N ASN A 147 6.53 3.65 -0.90
CA ASN A 147 5.63 2.52 -0.71
C ASN A 147 4.16 2.98 -0.86
N PRO A 148 3.33 2.29 -1.66
CA PRO A 148 1.95 2.69 -1.94
C PRO A 148 1.07 2.86 -0.72
N GLY A 149 0.01 3.66 -0.83
CA GLY A 149 -1.07 3.69 0.14
C GLY A 149 -1.94 2.43 0.07
N CYS A 150 -2.64 2.11 1.16
CA CYS A 150 -3.40 0.87 1.26
C CYS A 150 -4.58 0.79 0.26
N TYR A 151 -5.36 1.85 0.14
CA TYR A 151 -6.41 1.92 -0.88
C TYR A 151 -5.84 1.94 -2.30
N THR A 152 -4.73 2.64 -2.49
CA THR A 152 -4.10 2.78 -3.81
C THR A 152 -3.58 1.44 -4.31
N THR A 153 -2.95 0.65 -3.44
CA THR A 153 -2.54 -0.72 -3.76
C THR A 153 -3.72 -1.57 -4.23
N CYS A 154 -4.82 -1.55 -3.47
CA CYS A 154 -6.02 -2.33 -3.81
C CYS A 154 -6.60 -1.87 -5.14
N SER A 155 -6.87 -0.56 -5.27
CA SER A 155 -7.55 -0.01 -6.44
C SER A 155 -6.71 -0.11 -7.71
N ILE A 156 -5.42 0.18 -7.62
CA ILE A 156 -4.55 0.09 -8.79
C ILE A 156 -4.46 -1.37 -9.27
N LEU A 157 -4.20 -2.33 -8.38
CA LEU A 157 -4.11 -3.74 -8.79
C LEU A 157 -5.44 -4.27 -9.34
N THR A 158 -6.57 -3.71 -8.92
CA THR A 158 -7.89 -4.10 -9.43
C THR A 158 -8.14 -3.57 -10.84
N ALA A 159 -7.83 -2.30 -11.12
CA ALA A 159 -8.17 -1.65 -12.40
C ALA A 159 -7.03 -1.70 -13.45
N TYR A 160 -5.77 -1.77 -13.01
CA TYR A 160 -4.60 -1.58 -13.86
C TYR A 160 -4.59 -2.40 -15.15
N PRO A 161 -4.87 -3.73 -15.15
CA PRO A 161 -4.82 -4.50 -16.38
C PRO A 161 -5.78 -4.00 -17.46
N LEU A 162 -7.00 -3.60 -17.05
CA LEU A 162 -8.03 -3.18 -17.99
C LEU A 162 -7.80 -1.75 -18.49
N VAL A 163 -7.27 -0.88 -17.64
CA VAL A 163 -6.84 0.47 -18.04
C VAL A 163 -5.68 0.37 -19.02
N LYS A 164 -4.68 -0.46 -18.71
CA LYS A 164 -3.47 -0.61 -19.53
C LYS A 164 -3.74 -1.17 -20.93
N GLU A 165 -4.68 -2.10 -21.03
CA GLU A 165 -5.08 -2.71 -22.32
C GLU A 165 -6.23 -1.95 -23.02
N GLY A 166 -6.69 -0.85 -22.45
CA GLY A 166 -7.75 -0.03 -23.02
C GLY A 166 -9.11 -0.74 -23.12
N LEU A 167 -9.40 -1.71 -22.22
CA LEU A 167 -10.66 -2.42 -22.20
C LEU A 167 -11.78 -1.61 -21.56
N ILE A 168 -11.45 -0.62 -20.74
CA ILE A 168 -12.40 0.28 -20.10
C ILE A 168 -12.13 1.72 -20.49
N ASP A 169 -13.15 2.55 -20.43
CA ASP A 169 -13.01 4.00 -20.48
C ASP A 169 -12.62 4.50 -19.08
N PRO A 170 -11.34 4.91 -18.85
CA PRO A 170 -10.87 5.30 -17.54
C PRO A 170 -11.52 6.59 -17.02
N ASP A 171 -12.09 7.42 -17.90
CA ASP A 171 -12.78 8.66 -17.50
C ASP A 171 -14.14 8.36 -16.84
N THR A 172 -14.62 7.11 -16.93
CA THR A 172 -15.84 6.63 -16.26
C THR A 172 -15.59 5.85 -14.98
N LEU A 173 -14.31 5.76 -14.53
CA LEU A 173 -13.92 4.94 -13.39
C LEU A 173 -14.42 5.54 -12.08
N ILE A 174 -15.23 4.75 -11.37
CA ILE A 174 -15.69 5.03 -10.02
C ILE A 174 -15.11 3.94 -9.10
N ILE A 175 -14.48 4.35 -8.02
CA ILE A 175 -13.87 3.48 -7.01
C ILE A 175 -14.59 3.70 -5.68
N ASP A 176 -15.34 2.71 -5.25
CA ASP A 176 -16.07 2.70 -3.97
C ASP A 176 -15.40 1.69 -3.03
N ALA A 177 -14.59 2.17 -2.08
CA ALA A 177 -13.73 1.35 -1.26
C ALA A 177 -14.11 1.40 0.22
N LYS A 178 -14.02 0.25 0.90
CA LYS A 178 -14.29 0.04 2.32
C LYS A 178 -12.99 -0.35 3.02
N SER A 179 -12.70 0.23 4.17
CA SER A 179 -11.50 -0.09 4.97
C SER A 179 -11.83 -0.30 6.42
N GLY A 180 -11.15 -1.27 7.02
CA GLY A 180 -11.09 -1.40 8.47
C GLY A 180 -10.40 -0.21 9.14
N THR A 181 -10.69 -0.03 10.41
CA THR A 181 -10.33 1.16 11.20
C THR A 181 -8.84 1.30 11.49
N SER A 182 -8.07 0.22 11.44
CA SER A 182 -6.61 0.26 11.60
C SER A 182 -5.92 1.14 10.55
N GLY A 183 -6.54 1.34 9.37
CA GLY A 183 -6.06 2.25 8.34
C GLY A 183 -6.02 3.72 8.75
N ALA A 184 -6.75 4.11 9.78
CA ALA A 184 -6.72 5.46 10.35
C ALA A 184 -5.54 5.68 11.33
N GLY A 185 -4.75 4.63 11.64
CA GLY A 185 -3.60 4.66 12.54
C GLY A 185 -3.98 4.51 14.01
N ARG A 186 -2.95 4.36 14.88
CA ARG A 186 -3.10 4.09 16.33
C ARG A 186 -3.50 5.32 17.15
N GLY A 187 -3.32 6.51 16.61
CA GLY A 187 -3.64 7.74 17.33
C GLY A 187 -5.12 7.84 17.72
N ALA A 188 -5.42 8.08 19.00
CA ALA A 188 -6.79 8.27 19.48
C ALA A 188 -7.39 9.55 18.90
N LYS A 189 -8.41 9.39 18.07
CA LYS A 189 -9.21 10.48 17.50
C LYS A 189 -10.67 10.14 17.66
N LEU A 190 -11.52 11.14 17.91
CA LEU A 190 -12.95 10.91 18.11
C LEU A 190 -13.57 9.96 17.06
N PRO A 191 -13.36 10.14 15.74
CA PRO A 191 -13.96 9.26 14.74
C PRO A 191 -13.49 7.79 14.75
N ASN A 192 -12.43 7.47 15.52
CA ASN A 192 -11.83 6.14 15.60
C ASN A 192 -12.10 5.46 16.96
N LEU A 193 -12.82 6.10 17.87
CA LEU A 193 -13.17 5.50 19.15
C LEU A 193 -14.19 4.38 18.97
N PHE A 194 -14.14 3.37 19.82
CA PHE A 194 -14.99 2.17 19.71
C PHE A 194 -16.47 2.50 19.52
N CYS A 195 -17.05 3.35 20.38
CA CYS A 195 -18.47 3.72 20.30
C CYS A 195 -18.84 4.56 19.06
N GLU A 196 -17.86 5.17 18.39
CA GLU A 196 -18.08 5.93 17.15
C GLU A 196 -17.98 5.05 15.91
N VAL A 197 -17.27 3.92 16.01
CA VAL A 197 -16.99 3.01 14.90
C VAL A 197 -17.89 1.78 14.94
N ASN A 198 -18.15 1.23 16.14
CA ASN A 198 -18.92 0.00 16.27
C ASN A 198 -20.33 0.18 15.72
N GLU A 199 -20.81 -0.81 14.95
CA GLU A 199 -22.13 -0.78 14.30
C GLU A 199 -22.38 0.43 13.39
N ASN A 200 -21.30 1.10 12.92
CA ASN A 200 -21.36 2.30 12.11
C ASN A 200 -20.49 2.19 10.85
N MET A 201 -21.04 2.58 9.72
CA MET A 201 -20.34 2.65 8.45
C MET A 201 -20.50 4.03 7.84
N LYS A 202 -19.39 4.68 7.45
CA LYS A 202 -19.44 6.05 6.94
C LYS A 202 -18.45 6.28 5.80
N ALA A 203 -18.87 7.05 4.79
CA ALA A 203 -17.96 7.65 3.83
C ALA A 203 -17.14 8.76 4.50
N TYR A 204 -15.89 8.92 4.09
CA TYR A 204 -15.02 10.00 4.56
C TYR A 204 -14.11 10.50 3.45
N GLY A 205 -13.63 11.73 3.56
CA GLY A 205 -12.75 12.30 2.54
C GLY A 205 -13.36 12.29 1.13
N VAL A 206 -14.69 12.34 1.01
CA VAL A 206 -15.39 12.32 -0.28
C VAL A 206 -14.91 13.51 -1.12
N THR A 207 -14.46 13.25 -2.34
CA THR A 207 -13.87 14.19 -3.30
C THR A 207 -12.54 14.84 -2.89
N ASN A 208 -12.01 14.55 -1.68
CA ASN A 208 -10.79 15.17 -1.18
C ASN A 208 -9.85 14.20 -0.43
N HIS A 209 -10.02 12.91 -0.61
CA HIS A 209 -9.15 11.90 0.00
C HIS A 209 -7.77 11.93 -0.64
N ARG A 210 -6.73 11.91 0.19
CA ARG A 210 -5.32 12.07 -0.23
C ARG A 210 -4.77 10.95 -1.13
N HIS A 211 -5.44 9.80 -1.23
CA HIS A 211 -5.07 8.73 -2.16
C HIS A 211 -5.60 8.97 -3.58
N THR A 212 -6.52 9.91 -3.79
CA THR A 212 -7.07 10.19 -5.13
C THR A 212 -5.98 10.52 -6.15
N PRO A 213 -5.11 11.53 -5.94
CA PRO A 213 -4.09 11.89 -6.93
C PRO A 213 -3.05 10.77 -7.15
N GLU A 214 -2.80 9.93 -6.16
CA GLU A 214 -1.91 8.77 -6.28
C GLU A 214 -2.50 7.71 -7.24
N ILE A 215 -3.81 7.42 -7.12
CA ILE A 215 -4.52 6.51 -8.02
C ILE A 215 -4.54 7.08 -9.44
N GLU A 216 -4.90 8.37 -9.58
CA GLU A 216 -4.97 9.07 -10.86
C GLU A 216 -3.62 9.05 -11.58
N GLU A 217 -2.52 9.34 -10.87
CA GLU A 217 -1.18 9.36 -11.44
C GLU A 217 -0.76 7.96 -11.96
N GLN A 218 -0.93 6.92 -11.14
CA GLN A 218 -0.48 5.57 -11.50
C GLN A 218 -1.33 4.95 -12.61
N LEU A 219 -2.65 5.11 -12.55
CA LEU A 219 -3.53 4.65 -13.64
C LEU A 219 -3.40 5.54 -14.89
N GLY A 220 -3.08 6.82 -14.74
CA GLY A 220 -2.73 7.72 -15.84
C GLY A 220 -1.50 7.25 -16.62
N TYR A 221 -0.45 6.81 -15.92
CA TYR A 221 0.71 6.18 -16.58
C TYR A 221 0.33 4.89 -17.31
N ALA A 222 -0.59 4.10 -16.77
CA ALA A 222 -1.11 2.92 -17.45
C ALA A 222 -1.90 3.29 -18.72
N ALA A 223 -2.77 4.29 -18.64
CA ALA A 223 -3.60 4.77 -19.75
C ALA A 223 -2.81 5.55 -20.82
N GLY A 224 -1.60 6.06 -20.49
CA GLY A 224 -0.85 6.97 -21.35
C GLY A 224 -1.46 8.36 -21.51
N LYS A 225 -2.34 8.76 -20.60
CA LYS A 225 -3.00 10.08 -20.53
C LYS A 225 -3.34 10.44 -19.09
N GLU A 226 -3.57 11.72 -18.82
CA GLU A 226 -4.16 12.14 -17.56
C GLU A 226 -5.58 11.56 -17.42
N ILE A 227 -5.92 11.10 -16.22
CA ILE A 227 -7.27 10.60 -15.88
C ILE A 227 -7.74 11.23 -14.58
N VAL A 228 -9.04 11.29 -14.40
CA VAL A 228 -9.68 11.74 -13.17
C VAL A 228 -10.64 10.65 -12.72
N VAL A 229 -10.52 10.22 -11.47
CA VAL A 229 -11.37 9.16 -10.92
C VAL A 229 -12.31 9.69 -9.83
N ASN A 230 -13.47 9.09 -9.72
CA ASN A 230 -14.32 9.29 -8.55
C ASN A 230 -13.96 8.25 -7.48
N PHE A 231 -13.22 8.68 -6.46
CA PHE A 231 -12.81 7.82 -5.35
C PHE A 231 -13.59 8.14 -4.08
N THR A 232 -14.34 7.18 -3.56
CA THR A 232 -15.14 7.31 -2.34
C THR A 232 -14.76 6.24 -1.32
N PRO A 233 -13.89 6.55 -0.35
CA PRO A 233 -13.55 5.61 0.71
C PRO A 233 -14.59 5.61 1.83
N HIS A 234 -14.76 4.44 2.46
CA HIS A 234 -15.60 4.26 3.64
C HIS A 234 -14.80 3.64 4.78
N LEU A 235 -15.09 4.05 6.00
CA LEU A 235 -14.67 3.37 7.20
C LEU A 235 -15.77 2.42 7.66
N VAL A 236 -15.41 1.15 7.91
CA VAL A 236 -16.36 0.12 8.31
C VAL A 236 -15.95 -0.51 9.64
N PRO A 237 -16.89 -1.09 10.42
CA PRO A 237 -16.65 -1.56 11.77
C PRO A 237 -15.91 -2.92 11.80
N MET A 238 -14.72 -2.94 11.24
CA MET A 238 -13.79 -4.06 11.30
C MET A 238 -12.38 -3.54 11.57
N ASN A 239 -11.49 -4.37 12.06
CA ASN A 239 -10.11 -3.97 12.36
C ASN A 239 -9.29 -3.82 11.08
N ARG A 240 -9.23 -4.85 10.25
CA ARG A 240 -8.39 -4.96 9.06
C ARG A 240 -9.21 -5.24 7.81
N GLY A 241 -8.58 -5.04 6.68
CA GLY A 241 -9.10 -5.35 5.35
C GLY A 241 -9.54 -4.13 4.57
N ILE A 242 -9.33 -4.20 3.27
CA ILE A 242 -9.91 -3.30 2.27
C ILE A 242 -10.68 -4.14 1.27
N LEU A 243 -11.88 -3.69 0.93
CA LEU A 243 -12.66 -4.14 -0.22
C LEU A 243 -12.91 -2.94 -1.13
N ALA A 244 -12.33 -2.95 -2.33
CA ALA A 244 -12.63 -2.00 -3.39
C ALA A 244 -13.64 -2.60 -4.35
N THR A 245 -14.69 -1.86 -4.68
CA THR A 245 -15.62 -2.17 -5.77
C THR A 245 -15.55 -1.02 -6.77
N GLU A 246 -15.18 -1.35 -7.99
CA GLU A 246 -14.85 -0.37 -9.02
C GLU A 246 -15.74 -0.57 -10.24
N TYR A 247 -16.20 0.51 -10.81
CA TYR A 247 -17.15 0.51 -11.91
C TYR A 247 -16.58 1.32 -13.06
N ALA A 248 -16.61 0.77 -14.28
CA ALA A 248 -16.25 1.50 -15.48
C ALA A 248 -17.09 1.05 -16.68
N THR A 249 -17.15 1.90 -17.70
CA THR A 249 -17.74 1.54 -18.99
C THR A 249 -16.74 0.70 -19.79
N LEU A 250 -17.19 -0.44 -20.31
CA LEU A 250 -16.38 -1.26 -21.21
C LEU A 250 -16.29 -0.60 -22.59
N ASN A 251 -15.10 -0.54 -23.14
CA ASN A 251 -14.89 -0.15 -24.53
C ASN A 251 -15.39 -1.26 -25.46
N LYS A 252 -16.23 -0.87 -26.42
CA LYS A 252 -16.71 -1.81 -27.44
C LYS A 252 -15.61 -2.15 -28.41
N LYS A 253 -15.63 -3.37 -28.89
CA LYS A 253 -14.78 -3.84 -29.99
C LYS A 253 -15.14 -3.17 -31.31
N ALA A 254 -14.32 -3.34 -32.34
CA ALA A 254 -14.55 -2.75 -33.66
C ALA A 254 -15.89 -3.21 -34.30
N ASP A 255 -16.38 -4.39 -33.94
CA ASP A 255 -17.66 -4.92 -34.37
C ASP A 255 -18.87 -4.43 -33.55
N GLY A 256 -18.64 -3.54 -32.59
CA GLY A 256 -19.67 -2.96 -31.70
C GLY A 256 -20.06 -3.84 -30.52
N THR A 257 -19.50 -5.04 -30.38
CA THR A 257 -19.78 -5.94 -29.25
C THR A 257 -18.94 -5.57 -28.01
N LEU A 258 -19.39 -6.00 -26.83
CA LEU A 258 -18.61 -5.90 -25.60
C LEU A 258 -17.54 -6.98 -25.55
N PRO A 259 -16.41 -6.77 -24.83
CA PRO A 259 -15.50 -7.83 -24.47
C PRO A 259 -16.23 -8.95 -23.71
N THR A 260 -15.90 -10.19 -24.02
CA THR A 260 -16.41 -11.38 -23.32
C THR A 260 -15.70 -11.58 -21.99
N TYR A 261 -16.26 -12.41 -21.09
CA TYR A 261 -15.58 -12.84 -19.87
C TYR A 261 -14.18 -13.41 -20.14
N GLY A 262 -14.04 -14.27 -21.16
CA GLY A 262 -12.76 -14.89 -21.51
C GLY A 262 -11.70 -13.86 -21.94
N GLU A 263 -12.08 -12.83 -22.70
CA GLU A 263 -11.18 -11.77 -23.13
C GLU A 263 -10.71 -10.93 -21.94
N VAL A 264 -11.61 -10.53 -21.04
CA VAL A 264 -11.26 -9.81 -19.82
C VAL A 264 -10.39 -10.65 -18.88
N LYS A 265 -10.75 -11.94 -18.68
CA LYS A 265 -9.95 -12.86 -17.86
C LYS A 265 -8.53 -13.03 -18.42
N ALA A 266 -8.38 -13.15 -19.73
CA ALA A 266 -7.09 -13.26 -20.39
C ALA A 266 -6.20 -12.03 -20.14
N VAL A 267 -6.79 -10.84 -20.04
CA VAL A 267 -6.07 -9.64 -19.68
C VAL A 267 -5.58 -9.69 -18.23
N TYR A 268 -6.42 -10.05 -17.27
CA TYR A 268 -5.95 -10.25 -15.90
C TYR A 268 -4.86 -11.31 -15.81
N ASP A 269 -5.01 -12.44 -16.50
CA ASP A 269 -4.00 -13.52 -16.50
C ASP A 269 -2.67 -13.07 -17.13
N LYS A 270 -2.71 -12.24 -18.16
CA LYS A 270 -1.50 -11.66 -18.77
C LYS A 270 -0.64 -10.94 -17.74
N TYR A 271 -1.25 -10.20 -16.82
CA TYR A 271 -0.53 -9.41 -15.80
C TYR A 271 -0.26 -10.19 -14.53
N TYR A 272 -1.17 -11.07 -14.09
CA TYR A 272 -1.14 -11.60 -12.72
C TYR A 272 -0.87 -13.11 -12.61
N LYS A 273 -0.87 -13.87 -13.70
CA LYS A 273 -0.61 -15.33 -13.66
C LYS A 273 0.68 -15.72 -12.94
N ASN A 274 1.70 -14.87 -13.03
CA ASN A 274 3.02 -15.11 -12.42
C ASN A 274 3.26 -14.25 -11.16
N GLU A 275 2.27 -13.48 -10.73
CA GLU A 275 2.37 -12.65 -9.54
C GLU A 275 1.99 -13.46 -8.31
N LYS A 276 2.98 -13.68 -7.43
CA LYS A 276 2.83 -14.53 -6.23
C LYS A 276 1.66 -14.08 -5.34
N PHE A 277 1.48 -12.77 -5.21
CA PHE A 277 0.55 -12.19 -4.24
C PHE A 277 -0.75 -11.67 -4.84
N VAL A 278 -0.97 -11.78 -6.15
CA VAL A 278 -2.25 -11.40 -6.77
C VAL A 278 -2.97 -12.65 -7.26
N ARG A 279 -4.15 -12.92 -6.68
CA ARG A 279 -4.99 -14.06 -7.05
C ARG A 279 -6.20 -13.57 -7.84
N VAL A 280 -6.28 -13.99 -9.09
CA VAL A 280 -7.47 -13.77 -9.92
C VAL A 280 -8.42 -14.92 -9.65
N LEU A 281 -9.49 -14.65 -8.89
CA LEU A 281 -10.40 -15.69 -8.41
C LEU A 281 -11.18 -16.35 -9.56
N GLU A 282 -11.71 -17.54 -9.28
CA GLU A 282 -12.57 -18.26 -10.21
C GLU A 282 -13.84 -17.47 -10.55
N LYS A 283 -14.39 -17.75 -11.73
CA LYS A 283 -15.63 -17.12 -12.19
C LYS A 283 -16.71 -17.22 -11.12
N ASP A 284 -17.42 -16.12 -10.91
CA ASP A 284 -18.54 -15.99 -9.97
C ASP A 284 -18.17 -15.91 -8.47
N ILE A 285 -16.89 -15.99 -8.10
CA ILE A 285 -16.43 -15.78 -6.73
C ILE A 285 -16.07 -14.31 -6.52
N CYS A 286 -16.73 -13.63 -5.58
CA CYS A 286 -16.38 -12.26 -5.20
C CYS A 286 -15.32 -12.26 -4.10
N PRO A 287 -14.31 -11.37 -4.17
CA PRO A 287 -13.30 -11.25 -3.10
C PRO A 287 -13.92 -10.87 -1.76
N GLU A 288 -13.37 -11.42 -0.67
CA GLU A 288 -13.74 -11.11 0.70
C GLU A 288 -12.51 -10.72 1.52
N THR A 289 -12.64 -9.72 2.40
CA THR A 289 -11.53 -9.25 3.24
C THR A 289 -10.99 -10.34 4.17
N LYS A 290 -11.86 -11.25 4.60
CA LYS A 290 -11.50 -12.36 5.49
C LYS A 290 -10.56 -13.38 4.84
N TRP A 291 -10.59 -13.52 3.51
CA TRP A 291 -9.74 -14.50 2.81
C TRP A 291 -8.30 -14.02 2.57
N VAL A 292 -8.01 -12.78 2.92
CA VAL A 292 -6.69 -12.15 2.75
C VAL A 292 -6.10 -11.62 4.06
N GLU A 293 -6.87 -11.66 5.16
CA GLU A 293 -6.46 -11.12 6.45
C GLU A 293 -5.16 -11.73 6.96
N GLY A 294 -4.24 -10.88 7.43
CA GLY A 294 -2.94 -11.26 7.96
C GLY A 294 -1.91 -11.71 6.92
N SER A 295 -2.25 -11.66 5.62
CA SER A 295 -1.40 -12.12 4.53
C SER A 295 -1.07 -11.02 3.51
N ASN A 296 -0.07 -11.29 2.65
CA ASN A 296 0.31 -10.38 1.56
C ASN A 296 -0.51 -10.60 0.27
N TYR A 297 -1.55 -11.41 0.30
CA TYR A 297 -2.38 -11.67 -0.87
C TYR A 297 -3.36 -10.53 -1.18
N VAL A 298 -3.59 -10.34 -2.48
CA VAL A 298 -4.69 -9.55 -3.03
C VAL A 298 -5.56 -10.45 -3.87
N ASP A 299 -6.84 -10.51 -3.56
CA ASP A 299 -7.84 -11.21 -4.38
C ASP A 299 -8.52 -10.21 -5.30
N VAL A 300 -8.55 -10.52 -6.59
CA VAL A 300 -9.22 -9.70 -7.60
C VAL A 300 -10.21 -10.54 -8.41
N ASN A 301 -11.33 -9.93 -8.80
CA ASN A 301 -12.25 -10.53 -9.76
C ASN A 301 -13.11 -9.44 -10.42
N PHE A 302 -13.94 -9.83 -11.39
CA PHE A 302 -14.79 -8.92 -12.12
C PHE A 302 -16.11 -9.58 -12.55
N LYS A 303 -17.10 -8.73 -12.85
CA LYS A 303 -18.37 -9.09 -13.48
C LYS A 303 -18.68 -8.11 -14.60
N ILE A 304 -19.12 -8.63 -15.74
CA ILE A 304 -19.62 -7.82 -16.85
C ILE A 304 -21.14 -7.70 -16.70
N ASP A 305 -21.66 -6.48 -16.63
CA ASP A 305 -23.09 -6.22 -16.72
C ASP A 305 -23.42 -5.82 -18.17
N GLU A 306 -23.80 -6.81 -18.96
CA GLU A 306 -24.12 -6.63 -20.38
C GLU A 306 -25.30 -5.66 -20.60
N ARG A 307 -26.23 -5.54 -19.64
CA ARG A 307 -27.38 -4.64 -19.73
C ARG A 307 -26.99 -3.17 -19.72
N THR A 308 -25.94 -2.85 -18.95
CA THR A 308 -25.46 -1.46 -18.79
C THR A 308 -24.21 -1.17 -19.61
N GLY A 309 -23.55 -2.19 -20.16
CA GLY A 309 -22.25 -2.07 -20.84
C GLY A 309 -21.12 -1.75 -19.87
N ARG A 310 -21.31 -2.01 -18.58
CA ARG A 310 -20.32 -1.74 -17.53
C ARG A 310 -19.65 -3.02 -17.04
N ILE A 311 -18.45 -2.85 -16.53
CA ILE A 311 -17.75 -3.86 -15.73
C ILE A 311 -17.75 -3.42 -14.26
N VAL A 312 -17.95 -4.39 -13.38
CA VAL A 312 -17.73 -4.25 -11.93
C VAL A 312 -16.48 -5.04 -11.60
N MET A 313 -15.42 -4.34 -11.20
CA MET A 313 -14.16 -4.94 -10.75
C MET A 313 -14.13 -4.92 -9.22
N MET A 314 -13.55 -5.93 -8.62
CA MET A 314 -13.50 -6.07 -7.16
C MET A 314 -12.11 -6.48 -6.73
N GLY A 315 -11.60 -5.87 -5.67
CA GLY A 315 -10.32 -6.21 -5.06
C GLY A 315 -10.41 -6.26 -3.54
N ALA A 316 -9.75 -7.22 -2.91
CA ALA A 316 -9.63 -7.30 -1.46
C ALA A 316 -8.19 -7.55 -1.03
N LEU A 317 -7.74 -6.88 0.04
CA LEU A 317 -6.43 -7.08 0.67
C LEU A 317 -6.46 -6.75 2.17
N ASP A 318 -5.43 -7.17 2.91
CA ASP A 318 -5.17 -6.66 4.27
C ASP A 318 -4.47 -5.31 4.19
N ASN A 319 -5.11 -4.26 4.72
CA ASN A 319 -4.61 -2.89 4.66
C ASN A 319 -3.29 -2.65 5.41
N LEU A 320 -2.94 -3.48 6.40
CA LEU A 320 -1.67 -3.37 7.14
C LEU A 320 -0.57 -4.24 6.52
N VAL A 321 -0.92 -5.36 5.86
CA VAL A 321 0.05 -6.24 5.21
C VAL A 321 0.28 -5.78 3.77
N LYS A 322 -0.47 -6.29 2.79
CA LYS A 322 -0.28 -5.89 1.38
C LYS A 322 -0.53 -4.40 1.15
N GLY A 323 -1.43 -3.79 1.92
CA GLY A 323 -1.69 -2.36 1.85
C GLY A 323 -0.59 -1.46 2.45
N ALA A 324 0.36 -2.02 3.23
CA ALA A 324 1.40 -1.23 3.91
C ALA A 324 2.69 -2.00 4.15
N ALA A 325 2.80 -2.70 5.28
CA ALA A 325 4.02 -3.33 5.75
C ALA A 325 4.49 -4.49 4.87
N GLY A 326 3.59 -5.34 4.40
CA GLY A 326 3.93 -6.47 3.53
C GLY A 326 4.44 -6.01 2.17
N GLN A 327 3.80 -4.98 1.57
CA GLN A 327 4.31 -4.35 0.36
C GLN A 327 5.71 -3.76 0.57
N ALA A 328 5.96 -3.15 1.73
CA ALA A 328 7.27 -2.59 2.07
C ALA A 328 8.34 -3.69 2.23
N VAL A 329 8.02 -4.81 2.86
CA VAL A 329 8.92 -5.99 2.96
C VAL A 329 9.16 -6.60 1.56
N GLN A 330 8.14 -6.70 0.72
CA GLN A 330 8.27 -7.15 -0.67
C GLN A 330 9.24 -6.25 -1.47
N ASN A 331 9.15 -4.93 -1.29
CA ASN A 331 10.10 -3.96 -1.86
C ASN A 331 11.52 -4.20 -1.34
N MET A 332 11.70 -4.41 -0.04
CA MET A 332 13.02 -4.73 0.55
C MET A 332 13.60 -6.01 -0.06
N ASN A 333 12.80 -7.05 -0.23
CA ASN A 333 13.24 -8.30 -0.82
C ASN A 333 13.81 -8.07 -2.24
N LEU A 334 13.13 -7.29 -3.06
CA LEU A 334 13.61 -6.93 -4.39
C LEU A 334 14.89 -6.08 -4.35
N LEU A 335 14.98 -5.12 -3.41
CA LEU A 335 16.16 -4.24 -3.25
C LEU A 335 17.43 -4.99 -2.89
N PHE A 336 17.31 -6.09 -2.14
CA PHE A 336 18.44 -6.89 -1.66
C PHE A 336 18.61 -8.22 -2.41
N GLY A 337 17.77 -8.48 -3.42
CA GLY A 337 17.87 -9.69 -4.25
C GLY A 337 17.44 -10.97 -3.53
N PHE A 338 16.62 -10.88 -2.51
CA PHE A 338 15.98 -12.02 -1.86
C PHE A 338 14.84 -12.58 -2.71
N ASP A 339 14.34 -13.78 -2.36
CA ASP A 339 13.05 -14.24 -2.86
C ASP A 339 11.98 -13.21 -2.47
N GLU A 340 11.20 -12.77 -3.45
CA GLU A 340 10.20 -11.70 -3.27
C GLU A 340 9.18 -12.02 -2.16
N ALA A 341 8.95 -13.30 -1.89
CA ALA A 341 8.03 -13.79 -0.88
C ALA A 341 8.68 -14.12 0.47
N GLU A 342 10.00 -13.92 0.64
CA GLU A 342 10.67 -14.23 1.91
C GLU A 342 10.07 -13.39 3.04
N GLY A 343 9.74 -14.06 4.16
CA GLY A 343 9.05 -13.45 5.30
C GLY A 343 7.56 -13.13 5.06
N LEU A 344 7.03 -13.37 3.84
CA LEU A 344 5.66 -13.02 3.44
C LEU A 344 4.79 -14.23 3.09
N ASN A 345 5.31 -15.46 3.18
CA ASN A 345 4.57 -16.70 2.89
C ASN A 345 3.57 -17.06 4.00
N LEU A 346 2.77 -16.08 4.42
CA LEU A 346 1.77 -16.25 5.46
C LEU A 346 0.46 -16.75 4.85
N VAL A 347 -0.14 -17.77 5.47
CA VAL A 347 -1.49 -18.22 5.15
C VAL A 347 -2.48 -17.20 5.75
N PRO A 348 -3.50 -16.78 4.99
CA PRO A 348 -4.54 -15.90 5.55
C PRO A 348 -5.20 -16.49 6.80
N MET A 349 -5.46 -15.64 7.77
CA MET A 349 -6.18 -16.05 8.99
C MET A 349 -7.67 -16.22 8.70
N PHE A 350 -8.27 -17.27 9.28
CA PHE A 350 -9.71 -17.52 9.20
C PHE A 350 -10.15 -18.32 10.42
N PRO A 351 -11.19 -17.97 11.14
CA PRO A 351 -12.19 -16.92 10.93
C PRO A 351 -11.74 -15.49 11.20
#